data_1683f94a6054eb478b3dfb305ccaadf2
#
_entry.id   1683f94a6054eb478b3dfb305ccaadf2
#
_cell.length_a   1.000
_cell.length_b   1.000
_cell.length_c   1.000
_cell.angle_alpha   90.00
_cell.angle_beta   90.00
_cell.angle_gamma   90.00
#
_symmetry.space_group_name_H-M   'P 1'
#
loop_
_entity.id
_entity.type
_entity.pdbx_description
1 polymer ?
#
loop_
_entity_poly.entity_id
_entity_poly.type
_entity_poly.pdbx_seq_one_letter_code
_entity_poly.pdbx_strand_id
1 'polypeptide(L)'
;MGHKIHPSGLRFGITQEHRSKWFASSKTYPILLPEDFKIRTFIQKKYGAAGISDVLIARKADQLELELKTARPGVIVGRQGSGIEELRSGIQKTIGDRTRQVRINVVEVERVDADAFLLAEYIAQQLEKRVAFRRTISCLLYTSDAADD
;
A
#
# COMPACT_ATOMS: atom_id res chain seq x y z
N MET A 1 -24.16 -21.41 -9.55
CA MET A 1 -23.32 -20.34 -8.93
C MET A 1 -23.28 -19.16 -9.90
N GLY A 2 -23.54 -17.93 -9.41
CA GLY A 2 -23.53 -16.74 -10.27
C GLY A 2 -22.09 -16.31 -10.63
N HIS A 3 -21.89 -15.84 -11.83
CA HIS A 3 -20.64 -15.24 -12.26
C HIS A 3 -20.52 -13.83 -11.61
N LYS A 4 -19.64 -13.70 -10.61
CA LYS A 4 -19.39 -12.42 -9.93
C LYS A 4 -18.10 -11.81 -10.44
N ILE A 5 -18.15 -10.53 -10.81
CA ILE A 5 -16.96 -9.73 -11.14
C ILE A 5 -16.37 -9.14 -9.86
N HIS A 6 -15.13 -8.66 -9.94
CA HIS A 6 -14.47 -8.02 -8.81
C HIS A 6 -15.24 -6.77 -8.35
N PRO A 7 -15.57 -6.62 -7.06
CA PRO A 7 -16.43 -5.55 -6.55
C PRO A 7 -15.85 -4.14 -6.78
N SER A 8 -14.54 -3.99 -6.83
CA SER A 8 -13.89 -2.71 -7.12
C SER A 8 -14.13 -2.21 -8.54
N GLY A 9 -14.46 -3.10 -9.51
CA GLY A 9 -14.68 -2.72 -10.89
C GLY A 9 -15.80 -1.70 -11.07
N LEU A 10 -16.90 -1.83 -10.31
CA LEU A 10 -17.99 -0.85 -10.31
C LEU A 10 -17.62 0.46 -9.58
N ARG A 11 -16.76 0.36 -8.56
CA ARG A 11 -16.42 1.50 -7.70
C ARG A 11 -15.35 2.42 -8.29
N PHE A 12 -14.52 1.92 -9.20
CA PHE A 12 -13.48 2.73 -9.85
C PHE A 12 -14.10 3.87 -10.67
N GLY A 13 -13.62 5.08 -10.42
CA GLY A 13 -14.09 6.29 -11.08
C GLY A 13 -15.36 6.89 -10.47
N ILE A 14 -16.01 6.22 -9.50
CA ILE A 14 -17.20 6.72 -8.79
C ILE A 14 -16.82 7.03 -7.33
N THR A 15 -16.48 6.00 -6.55
CA THR A 15 -16.16 6.12 -5.11
C THR A 15 -14.70 5.83 -4.79
N GLN A 16 -14.02 5.08 -5.65
CA GLN A 16 -12.62 4.71 -5.47
C GLN A 16 -11.78 5.19 -6.66
N GLU A 17 -10.62 5.72 -6.36
CA GLU A 17 -9.64 6.08 -7.36
C GLU A 17 -8.71 4.90 -7.67
N HIS A 18 -8.14 4.91 -8.89
CA HIS A 18 -7.16 3.90 -9.27
C HIS A 18 -5.88 4.04 -8.45
N ARG A 19 -5.30 2.90 -8.09
CA ARG A 19 -4.02 2.83 -7.35
C ARG A 19 -2.82 3.29 -8.17
N SER A 20 -2.94 3.30 -9.48
CA SER A 20 -1.92 3.81 -10.41
C SER A 20 -2.57 4.87 -11.30
N LYS A 21 -2.12 6.13 -11.17
CA LYS A 21 -2.64 7.30 -11.89
C LYS A 21 -1.58 7.76 -12.89
N TRP A 22 -1.53 7.13 -14.06
CA TRP A 22 -0.64 7.53 -15.13
C TRP A 22 -1.15 7.06 -16.49
N PHE A 23 -0.70 7.72 -17.53
CA PHE A 23 -0.96 7.36 -18.92
C PHE A 23 0.35 7.11 -19.64
N ALA A 24 0.37 6.12 -20.53
CA ALA A 24 1.53 5.80 -21.34
C ALA A 24 1.10 5.36 -22.74
N SER A 25 1.97 5.57 -23.71
CA SER A 25 1.78 5.05 -25.05
C SER A 25 1.83 3.52 -25.07
N SER A 26 1.23 2.90 -26.08
CA SER A 26 1.23 1.43 -26.25
C SER A 26 2.63 0.80 -26.21
N LYS A 27 3.67 1.53 -26.63
CA LYS A 27 5.05 1.06 -26.62
C LYS A 27 5.71 1.13 -25.23
N THR A 28 5.36 2.13 -24.43
CA THR A 28 5.97 2.36 -23.09
C THR A 28 5.18 1.68 -21.98
N TYR A 29 3.90 1.41 -22.17
CA TYR A 29 3.04 0.76 -21.19
C TYR A 29 3.57 -0.57 -20.65
N PRO A 30 4.04 -1.53 -21.50
CA PRO A 30 4.55 -2.81 -21.02
C PRO A 30 5.84 -2.70 -20.21
N ILE A 31 6.54 -1.57 -20.28
CA ILE A 31 7.74 -1.32 -19.48
C ILE A 31 7.37 -0.78 -18.10
N LEU A 32 6.41 0.15 -18.03
CA LEU A 32 6.03 0.82 -16.80
C LEU A 32 5.21 -0.07 -15.84
N LEU A 33 4.41 -0.97 -16.37
CA LEU A 33 3.59 -1.88 -15.57
C LEU A 33 4.41 -2.83 -14.66
N PRO A 34 5.45 -3.51 -15.16
CA PRO A 34 6.34 -4.31 -14.31
C PRO A 34 7.14 -3.47 -13.30
N GLU A 35 7.47 -2.21 -13.65
CA GLU A 35 8.11 -1.29 -12.69
C GLU A 35 7.21 -1.04 -11.48
N ASP A 36 5.92 -0.71 -11.71
CA ASP A 36 4.95 -0.51 -10.63
C ASP A 36 4.81 -1.75 -9.76
N PHE A 37 4.77 -2.92 -10.36
CA PHE A 37 4.71 -4.19 -9.62
C PHE A 37 5.94 -4.40 -8.74
N LYS A 38 7.14 -4.15 -9.28
CA LYS A 38 8.39 -4.25 -8.51
C LYS A 38 8.42 -3.25 -7.34
N ILE A 39 7.97 -2.01 -7.55
CA ILE A 39 7.89 -1.00 -6.51
C ILE A 39 6.96 -1.47 -5.38
N ARG A 40 5.74 -1.91 -5.70
CA ARG A 40 4.77 -2.41 -4.70
C ARG A 40 5.34 -3.60 -3.92
N THR A 41 5.92 -4.56 -4.61
CA THR A 41 6.53 -5.75 -3.99
C THR A 41 7.71 -5.36 -3.07
N PHE A 42 8.55 -4.42 -3.49
CA PHE A 42 9.67 -3.93 -2.68
C PHE A 42 9.19 -3.25 -1.40
N ILE A 43 8.17 -2.38 -1.51
CA ILE A 43 7.60 -1.66 -0.38
C ILE A 43 6.97 -2.64 0.62
N GLN A 44 6.15 -3.57 0.16
CA GLN A 44 5.52 -4.58 1.02
C GLN A 44 6.54 -5.47 1.74
N LYS A 45 7.59 -5.93 1.04
CA LYS A 45 8.63 -6.77 1.65
C LYS A 45 9.45 -6.04 2.70
N LYS A 46 9.79 -4.77 2.46
CA LYS A 46 10.68 -4.03 3.35
C LYS A 46 9.95 -3.37 4.52
N TYR A 47 8.75 -2.87 4.28
CA TYR A 47 7.99 -2.06 5.23
C TYR A 47 6.66 -2.70 5.66
N GLY A 48 6.49 -4.02 5.48
CA GLY A 48 5.29 -4.73 5.92
C GLY A 48 4.96 -4.49 7.41
N ALA A 49 5.97 -4.40 8.27
CA ALA A 49 5.77 -4.12 9.69
C ALA A 49 5.18 -2.73 10.00
N ALA A 50 5.19 -1.81 9.04
CA ALA A 50 4.59 -0.48 9.18
C ALA A 50 3.06 -0.49 9.02
N GLY A 51 2.46 -1.60 8.57
CA GLY A 51 1.04 -1.70 8.27
C GLY A 51 0.67 -0.78 7.10
N ILE A 52 1.01 -1.17 5.88
CA ILE A 52 0.73 -0.38 4.68
C ILE A 52 -0.62 -0.81 4.12
N SER A 53 -1.62 0.06 4.22
CA SER A 53 -2.94 -0.16 3.66
C SER A 53 -2.94 -0.10 2.14
N ASP A 54 -2.43 0.99 1.57
CA ASP A 54 -2.42 1.18 0.12
C ASP A 54 -1.18 1.94 -0.36
N VAL A 55 -0.81 1.70 -1.62
CA VAL A 55 0.31 2.36 -2.31
C VAL A 55 -0.24 2.97 -3.59
N LEU A 56 -0.37 4.29 -3.63
CA LEU A 56 -0.79 5.03 -4.80
C LEU A 56 0.45 5.48 -5.58
N ILE A 57 0.43 5.25 -6.89
CA ILE A 57 1.53 5.59 -7.78
C ILE A 57 1.03 6.56 -8.83
N ALA A 58 1.59 7.76 -8.86
CA ALA A 58 1.34 8.73 -9.91
C ALA A 58 2.64 9.03 -10.67
N ARG A 59 2.56 9.09 -11.98
CA ARG A 59 3.70 9.42 -12.85
C ARG A 59 3.40 10.70 -13.61
N LYS A 60 4.26 11.68 -13.46
CA LYS A 60 4.19 12.98 -14.16
C LYS A 60 5.53 13.21 -14.86
N ALA A 61 5.57 13.02 -16.16
CA ALA A 61 6.81 13.13 -16.97
C ALA A 61 7.99 12.39 -16.29
N ASP A 62 8.96 13.10 -15.75
CA ASP A 62 10.17 12.55 -15.13
C ASP A 62 10.04 12.35 -13.61
N GLN A 63 8.85 12.64 -13.02
CA GLN A 63 8.61 12.51 -11.59
C GLN A 63 7.73 11.31 -11.29
N LEU A 64 8.16 10.54 -10.30
CA LEU A 64 7.39 9.45 -9.72
C LEU A 64 6.89 9.90 -8.34
N GLU A 65 5.59 10.07 -8.20
CA GLU A 65 4.96 10.41 -6.93
C GLU A 65 4.38 9.13 -6.32
N LEU A 66 4.80 8.82 -5.10
CA LEU A 66 4.32 7.69 -4.33
C LEU A 66 3.61 8.21 -3.09
N GLU A 67 2.36 7.83 -2.92
CA GLU A 67 1.62 8.08 -1.70
C GLU A 67 1.40 6.76 -0.98
N LEU A 68 1.89 6.68 0.25
CA LEU A 68 1.83 5.50 1.09
C LEU A 68 0.84 5.74 2.21
N LYS A 69 -0.29 5.03 2.20
CA LYS A 69 -1.23 5.02 3.31
C LYS A 69 -0.81 3.96 4.32
N THR A 70 -0.51 4.37 5.53
CA THR A 70 0.06 3.50 6.56
C THR A 70 -0.55 3.76 7.94
N ALA A 71 -0.66 2.70 8.75
CA ALA A 71 -1.07 2.80 10.14
C ALA A 71 0.04 3.39 11.04
N ARG A 72 1.31 3.26 10.66
CA ARG A 72 2.46 3.66 11.48
C ARG A 72 3.46 4.48 10.66
N PRO A 73 3.18 5.74 10.36
CA PRO A 73 4.03 6.58 9.51
C PRO A 73 5.44 6.74 10.07
N GLY A 74 5.60 6.76 11.40
CA GLY A 74 6.89 6.90 12.06
C GLY A 74 7.91 5.80 11.72
N VAL A 75 7.44 4.59 11.40
CA VAL A 75 8.31 3.48 11.00
C VAL A 75 8.91 3.71 9.61
N ILE A 76 8.14 4.32 8.70
CA ILE A 76 8.58 4.62 7.33
C ILE A 76 9.46 5.86 7.31
N VAL A 77 9.06 6.91 8.05
CA VAL A 77 9.81 8.18 8.10
C VAL A 77 11.17 7.97 8.78
N GLY A 78 11.20 7.16 9.84
CA GLY A 78 12.42 6.91 10.60
C GLY A 78 12.91 8.13 11.38
N ARG A 79 14.08 8.01 11.98
CA ARG A 79 14.69 9.12 12.72
C ARG A 79 15.17 10.18 11.74
N GLN A 80 14.71 11.43 11.91
CA GLN A 80 15.11 12.59 11.09
C GLN A 80 14.89 12.41 9.57
N GLY A 81 13.95 11.54 9.15
CA GLY A 81 13.67 11.33 7.73
C GLY A 81 14.59 10.33 7.01
N SER A 82 15.54 9.72 7.71
CA SER A 82 16.48 8.76 7.12
C SER A 82 15.79 7.57 6.43
N GLY A 83 14.62 7.12 6.95
CA GLY A 83 13.83 6.05 6.37
C GLY A 83 13.29 6.39 4.98
N ILE A 84 12.85 7.64 4.78
CA ILE A 84 12.35 8.10 3.47
C ILE A 84 13.49 8.15 2.44
N GLU A 85 14.68 8.58 2.84
CA GLU A 85 15.84 8.62 1.93
C GLU A 85 16.31 7.22 1.54
N GLU A 86 16.30 6.30 2.50
CA GLU A 86 16.59 4.89 2.25
C GLU A 86 15.55 4.26 1.33
N LEU A 87 14.26 4.56 1.53
CA LEU A 87 13.18 4.12 0.66
C LEU A 87 13.35 4.67 -0.75
N ARG A 88 13.64 5.97 -0.89
CA ARG A 88 13.88 6.62 -2.18
C ARG A 88 15.02 5.94 -2.94
N SER A 89 16.17 5.76 -2.29
CA SER A 89 17.33 5.11 -2.90
C SER A 89 17.04 3.65 -3.27
N GLY A 90 16.30 2.93 -2.45
CA GLY A 90 15.86 1.56 -2.72
C GLY A 90 14.95 1.46 -3.96
N ILE A 91 13.99 2.36 -4.10
CA ILE A 91 13.09 2.42 -5.25
C ILE A 91 13.88 2.76 -6.52
N GLN A 92 14.76 3.74 -6.48
CA GLN A 92 15.63 4.09 -7.63
C GLN A 92 16.49 2.91 -8.08
N LYS A 93 17.03 2.13 -7.14
CA LYS A 93 17.76 0.89 -7.45
C LYS A 93 16.88 -0.18 -8.08
N THR A 94 15.63 -0.31 -7.61
CA THR A 94 14.67 -1.30 -8.10
C THR A 94 14.19 -0.99 -9.52
N ILE A 95 14.03 0.29 -9.85
CA ILE A 95 13.65 0.75 -11.20
C ILE A 95 14.86 0.67 -12.16
N GLY A 96 16.08 0.83 -11.63
CA GLY A 96 17.30 0.90 -12.44
C GLY A 96 17.57 2.28 -13.06
N ASP A 97 16.72 3.25 -12.78
CA ASP A 97 16.81 4.61 -13.30
C ASP A 97 17.07 5.60 -12.16
N ARG A 98 18.29 6.11 -12.09
CA ARG A 98 18.72 7.06 -11.05
C ARG A 98 18.38 8.51 -11.38
N THR A 99 17.96 8.79 -12.60
CA THR A 99 17.68 10.16 -13.06
C THR A 99 16.27 10.60 -12.66
N ARG A 100 15.33 9.66 -12.50
CA ARG A 100 13.97 9.97 -12.11
C ARG A 100 13.88 10.52 -10.69
N GLN A 101 13.17 11.62 -10.55
CA GLN A 101 12.87 12.18 -9.25
C GLN A 101 11.74 11.39 -8.59
N VAL A 102 12.03 10.81 -7.42
CA VAL A 102 11.03 10.08 -6.61
C VAL A 102 10.59 10.98 -5.48
N ARG A 103 9.31 11.32 -5.43
CA ARG A 103 8.66 11.98 -4.29
C ARG A 103 7.85 10.96 -3.52
N ILE A 104 8.00 10.95 -2.20
CA ILE A 104 7.31 10.02 -1.33
C ILE A 104 6.52 10.83 -0.30
N ASN A 105 5.21 10.65 -0.33
CA ASN A 105 4.29 11.20 0.65
C ASN A 105 3.80 10.06 1.52
N VAL A 106 3.89 10.21 2.83
CA VAL A 106 3.38 9.24 3.80
C VAL A 106 2.15 9.83 4.44
N VAL A 107 1.02 9.15 4.29
CA VAL A 107 -0.28 9.55 4.83
C VAL A 107 -0.69 8.56 5.89
N GLU A 108 -1.12 9.05 7.02
CA GLU A 108 -1.66 8.22 8.09
C GLU A 108 -3.10 7.82 7.79
N VAL A 109 -3.44 6.57 8.10
CA VAL A 109 -4.81 6.06 8.00
C VAL A 109 -5.56 6.47 9.27
N GLU A 110 -6.63 7.25 9.12
CA GLU A 110 -7.40 7.79 10.24
C GLU A 110 -8.04 6.69 11.09
N ARG A 111 -8.62 5.67 10.44
CA ARG A 111 -9.29 4.55 11.10
C ARG A 111 -8.62 3.24 10.74
N VAL A 112 -7.63 2.86 11.51
CA VAL A 112 -6.86 1.61 11.30
C VAL A 112 -7.74 0.38 11.47
N ASP A 113 -8.67 0.43 12.43
CA ASP A 113 -9.56 -0.68 12.79
C ASP A 113 -10.71 -0.89 11.80
N ALA A 114 -10.99 0.08 10.92
CA ALA A 114 -11.95 -0.03 9.83
C ALA A 114 -11.30 -0.50 8.51
N ASP A 115 -9.97 -0.53 8.42
CA ASP A 115 -9.27 -0.97 7.21
C ASP A 115 -9.12 -2.50 7.19
N ALA A 116 -9.84 -3.13 6.27
CA ALA A 116 -9.87 -4.59 6.14
C ALA A 116 -8.50 -5.20 5.83
N PHE A 117 -7.62 -4.48 5.11
CA PHE A 117 -6.29 -4.98 4.78
C PHE A 117 -5.38 -5.01 6.02
N LEU A 118 -5.41 -3.94 6.81
CA LEU A 118 -4.65 -3.84 8.06
C LEU A 118 -5.13 -4.85 9.10
N LEU A 119 -6.44 -5.06 9.20
CA LEU A 119 -7.02 -6.10 10.05
C LEU A 119 -6.59 -7.50 9.64
N ALA A 120 -6.61 -7.80 8.34
CA ALA A 120 -6.17 -9.10 7.83
C ALA A 120 -4.68 -9.36 8.13
N GLU A 121 -3.83 -8.36 7.97
CA GLU A 121 -2.41 -8.44 8.32
C GLU A 121 -2.20 -8.66 9.83
N TYR A 122 -2.98 -7.95 10.65
CA TYR A 122 -2.93 -8.15 12.11
C TYR A 122 -3.36 -9.56 12.51
N ILE A 123 -4.43 -10.10 11.90
CA ILE A 123 -4.86 -11.49 12.13
C ILE A 123 -3.73 -12.45 11.77
N ALA A 124 -3.12 -12.28 10.60
CA ALA A 124 -2.01 -13.12 10.17
C ALA A 124 -0.85 -13.12 11.17
N GLN A 125 -0.44 -11.94 11.65
CA GLN A 125 0.60 -11.81 12.67
C GLN A 125 0.24 -12.49 14.00
N GLN A 126 -1.03 -12.45 14.42
CA GLN A 126 -1.48 -13.15 15.64
C GLN A 126 -1.45 -14.68 15.46
N LEU A 127 -1.85 -15.16 14.28
CA LEU A 127 -1.81 -16.59 13.97
C LEU A 127 -0.36 -17.11 13.90
N GLU A 128 0.57 -16.35 13.35
CA GLU A 128 2.00 -16.66 13.36
C GLU A 128 2.54 -16.80 14.79
N LYS A 129 2.05 -15.97 15.72
CA LYS A 129 2.35 -16.06 17.16
C LYS A 129 1.61 -17.20 17.88
N ARG A 130 0.87 -18.04 17.16
CA ARG A 130 0.10 -19.18 17.67
C ARG A 130 -1.00 -18.80 18.69
N VAL A 131 -1.56 -17.60 18.57
CA VAL A 131 -2.74 -17.20 19.37
C VAL A 131 -3.97 -17.98 18.88
N ALA A 132 -4.89 -18.32 19.81
CA ALA A 132 -6.10 -19.06 19.47
C ALA A 132 -6.96 -18.30 18.44
N PHE A 133 -7.12 -18.88 17.24
CA PHE A 133 -7.74 -18.23 16.08
C PHE A 133 -9.16 -17.72 16.35
N ARG A 134 -9.99 -18.50 17.08
CA ARG A 134 -11.36 -18.10 17.42
C ARG A 134 -11.40 -16.81 18.24
N ARG A 135 -10.53 -16.70 19.24
CA ARG A 135 -10.45 -15.50 20.09
C ARG A 135 -10.00 -14.29 19.29
N THR A 136 -8.96 -14.48 18.44
CA THR A 136 -8.42 -13.40 17.62
C THR A 136 -9.46 -12.86 16.64
N ILE A 137 -10.13 -13.74 15.91
CA ILE A 137 -11.13 -13.35 14.91
C ILE A 137 -12.34 -12.68 15.57
N SER A 138 -12.91 -13.26 16.66
CA SER A 138 -14.06 -12.68 17.32
C SER A 138 -13.77 -11.31 17.92
N CYS A 139 -12.60 -11.11 18.54
CA CYS A 139 -12.21 -9.84 19.11
C CYS A 139 -12.05 -8.75 18.03
N LEU A 140 -11.41 -9.09 16.91
CA LEU A 140 -11.15 -8.13 15.83
C LEU A 140 -12.41 -7.77 15.03
N LEU A 141 -13.31 -8.72 14.78
CA LEU A 141 -14.59 -8.41 14.17
C LEU A 141 -15.42 -7.46 15.03
N TYR A 142 -15.43 -7.67 16.34
CA TYR A 142 -16.14 -6.76 17.25
C TYR A 142 -15.53 -5.34 17.26
N THR A 143 -14.21 -5.21 17.22
CA THR A 143 -13.56 -3.89 17.16
C THR A 143 -13.76 -3.21 15.79
N SER A 144 -13.78 -3.97 14.71
CA SER A 144 -14.07 -3.46 13.37
C SER A 144 -15.49 -2.93 13.25
N ASP A 145 -16.49 -3.71 13.72
CA ASP A 145 -17.89 -3.28 13.70
C ASP A 145 -18.12 -2.01 14.54
N ALA A 146 -17.44 -1.88 15.68
CA ALA A 146 -17.49 -0.68 16.50
C ALA A 146 -16.77 0.53 15.90
N ALA A 147 -15.87 0.34 14.96
CA ALA A 147 -15.16 1.42 14.25
C ALA A 147 -15.95 1.95 13.05
N ASP A 148 -16.90 1.16 12.52
CA ASP A 148 -17.77 1.56 11.40
C ASP A 148 -18.97 2.42 11.86
N ASP A 149 -19.34 2.39 13.14
CA ASP A 149 -20.35 3.24 13.77
C ASP A 149 -19.78 4.65 14.10
#